data_af339e1f5b23edff8c51f7030dae8793
#
_entry.id   af339e1f5b23edff8c51f7030dae8793
#
_cell.length_a   1.000
_cell.length_b   1.000
_cell.length_c   1.000
_cell.angle_alpha   90.00
_cell.angle_beta   90.00
_cell.angle_gamma   90.00
#
_symmetry.space_group_name_H-M   'P 1'
#
loop_
_entity.id
_entity.type
_entity.pdbx_description
1 polymer ?
#
loop_
_entity_poly.entity_id
_entity_poly.type
_entity_poly.pdbx_seq_one_letter_code
_entity_poly.pdbx_strand_id
1 'polypeptide(L)'
;MKVLIPGALRSYTQASQVEAAGDTLDALFDHLERRYPGLRFRVVDGRNLLRPNMRVVVDGIGVRELQHALQPDDFVAIVLALSGG
;
A
#
# COMPACT_ATOMS: atom_id res chain seq x y z
N MET A 1 -2.92 -5.02 -10.86
CA MET A 1 -3.58 -5.61 -9.67
C MET A 1 -4.43 -4.57 -8.97
N LYS A 2 -5.41 -5.03 -8.23
CA LYS A 2 -6.30 -4.13 -7.49
C LYS A 2 -5.70 -3.79 -6.15
N VAL A 3 -5.78 -2.51 -5.77
CA VAL A 3 -5.27 -2.02 -4.49
C VAL A 3 -6.38 -1.28 -3.78
N LEU A 4 -6.77 -1.78 -2.61
CA LEU A 4 -7.74 -1.09 -1.75
C LEU A 4 -7.02 0.01 -0.97
N ILE A 5 -7.63 1.20 -0.96
CA ILE A 5 -7.08 2.39 -0.33
C ILE A 5 -7.90 2.69 0.92
N PRO A 6 -7.26 2.82 2.10
CA PRO A 6 -8.00 3.14 3.32
C PRO A 6 -8.54 4.56 3.27
N GLY A 7 -9.60 4.81 4.04
CA GLY A 7 -10.27 6.11 4.04
C GLY A 7 -9.33 7.28 4.25
N ALA A 8 -8.35 7.12 5.14
CA ALA A 8 -7.40 8.19 5.45
C ALA A 8 -6.52 8.61 4.28
N LEU A 9 -6.39 7.77 3.25
CA LEU A 9 -5.55 8.05 2.09
C LEU A 9 -6.34 8.36 0.83
N ARG A 10 -7.66 8.37 0.89
CA ARG A 10 -8.49 8.61 -0.29
C ARG A 10 -8.41 10.05 -0.80
N SER A 11 -7.90 10.97 0.01
CA SER A 11 -7.63 12.32 -0.45
C SER A 11 -6.54 12.34 -1.53
N TYR A 12 -5.67 11.34 -1.57
CA TYR A 12 -4.64 11.21 -2.60
C TYR A 12 -5.18 10.58 -3.88
N THR A 13 -6.07 9.60 -3.76
CA THR A 13 -6.50 8.77 -4.89
C THR A 13 -7.87 9.15 -5.42
N GLN A 14 -8.71 9.80 -4.60
CA GLN A 14 -10.11 10.09 -4.91
C GLN A 14 -10.92 8.83 -5.19
N ALA A 15 -10.44 7.67 -4.70
CA ALA A 15 -11.08 6.39 -4.93
C ALA A 15 -10.73 5.42 -3.81
N SER A 16 -11.65 4.48 -3.55
CA SER A 16 -11.42 3.43 -2.56
C SER A 16 -10.61 2.27 -3.11
N GLN A 17 -10.48 2.19 -4.43
CA GLN A 17 -9.74 1.12 -5.10
C GLN A 17 -9.11 1.68 -6.35
N VAL A 18 -7.86 1.32 -6.59
CA VAL A 18 -7.13 1.73 -7.78
C VAL A 18 -6.43 0.53 -8.39
N GLU A 19 -6.07 0.65 -9.68
CA GLU A 19 -5.24 -0.33 -10.35
C GLU A 19 -3.80 0.12 -10.32
N ALA A 20 -2.90 -0.80 -10.04
CA ALA A 20 -1.47 -0.51 -10.02
C ALA A 20 -0.69 -1.78 -10.33
N ALA A 21 0.61 -1.64 -10.55
CA ALA A 21 1.48 -2.75 -10.91
C ALA A 21 2.80 -2.64 -10.17
N GLY A 22 3.44 -3.78 -9.99
CA GLY A 22 4.76 -3.87 -9.36
C GLY A 22 5.10 -5.32 -9.09
N ASP A 23 6.36 -5.67 -9.23
CA ASP A 23 6.83 -7.03 -8.96
C ASP A 23 7.03 -7.29 -7.47
N THR A 24 7.12 -6.23 -6.69
CA THR A 24 7.22 -6.30 -5.22
C THR A 24 6.34 -5.19 -4.63
N LEU A 25 6.11 -5.25 -3.32
CA LEU A 25 5.40 -4.16 -2.65
C LEU A 25 6.12 -2.82 -2.83
N ASP A 26 7.47 -2.85 -2.77
CA ASP A 26 8.25 -1.63 -2.97
C ASP A 26 7.96 -1.01 -4.33
N ALA A 27 8.01 -1.83 -5.39
CA ALA A 27 7.71 -1.36 -6.75
C ALA A 27 6.26 -0.89 -6.89
N LEU A 28 5.33 -1.57 -6.21
CA LEU A 28 3.94 -1.16 -6.23
C LEU A 28 3.75 0.23 -5.62
N PHE A 29 4.38 0.48 -4.47
CA PHE A 29 4.29 1.79 -3.83
C PHE A 29 4.98 2.87 -4.64
N ASP A 30 6.08 2.54 -5.36
CA ASP A 30 6.70 3.50 -6.28
C ASP A 30 5.75 3.85 -7.43
N HIS A 31 5.05 2.85 -7.97
CA HIS A 31 4.06 3.09 -9.02
C HIS A 31 2.95 4.02 -8.51
N LEU A 32 2.44 3.74 -7.30
CA LEU A 32 1.41 4.58 -6.70
C LEU A 32 1.93 5.99 -6.43
N GLU A 33 3.18 6.14 -6.03
CA GLU A 33 3.77 7.45 -5.77
C GLU A 33 3.83 8.29 -7.05
N ARG A 34 4.17 7.69 -8.18
CA ARG A 34 4.21 8.42 -9.45
C ARG A 34 2.85 8.94 -9.86
N ARG A 35 1.79 8.21 -9.54
CA ARG A 35 0.42 8.62 -9.86
C ARG A 35 -0.22 9.51 -8.79
N TYR A 36 0.15 9.30 -7.54
CA TYR A 36 -0.44 10.01 -6.39
C TYR A 36 0.69 10.52 -5.50
N PRO A 37 1.32 11.64 -5.86
CA PRO A 37 2.48 12.15 -5.10
C PRO A 37 2.16 12.36 -3.62
N GLY A 38 3.04 11.86 -2.78
CA GLY A 38 2.89 11.92 -1.32
C GLY A 38 2.31 10.66 -0.71
N LEU A 39 1.70 9.79 -1.50
CA LEU A 39 1.04 8.60 -0.97
C LEU A 39 2.04 7.64 -0.33
N ARG A 40 3.16 7.38 -1.00
CA ARG A 40 4.14 6.41 -0.51
C ARG A 40 4.63 6.77 0.90
N PHE A 41 4.90 8.05 1.14
CA PHE A 41 5.42 8.47 2.45
C PHE A 41 4.40 8.27 3.58
N ARG A 42 3.12 8.19 3.25
CA ARG A 42 2.09 7.91 4.26
C ARG A 42 2.07 6.43 4.66
N VAL A 43 2.61 5.55 3.83
CA VAL A 43 2.61 4.11 4.06
C VAL A 43 3.99 3.61 4.47
N VAL A 44 5.03 4.15 3.85
CA VAL A 44 6.43 3.77 4.05
C VAL A 44 7.19 4.98 4.58
N ASP A 45 7.96 4.80 5.64
CA ASP A 45 8.70 5.92 6.23
C ASP A 45 10.01 6.20 5.48
N GLY A 46 10.76 7.21 5.96
CA GLY A 46 12.01 7.62 5.31
C GLY A 46 13.12 6.58 5.39
N ARG A 47 12.94 5.51 6.17
CA ARG A 47 13.91 4.41 6.27
C ARG A 47 13.52 3.21 5.40
N ASN A 48 12.53 3.38 4.52
CA ASN A 48 11.97 2.31 3.69
C ASN A 48 11.37 1.17 4.51
N LEU A 49 10.74 1.51 5.61
CA LEU A 49 10.00 0.56 6.43
C LEU A 49 8.54 0.89 6.42
N LEU A 50 7.71 -0.14 6.37
CA LEU A 50 6.27 0.05 6.49
C LEU A 50 5.97 0.69 7.85
N ARG A 51 5.16 1.74 7.87
CA ARG A 51 4.86 2.44 9.12
C ARG A 51 4.15 1.51 10.10
N PRO A 52 4.39 1.68 11.43
CA PRO A 52 3.82 0.76 12.42
C PRO A 52 2.30 0.67 12.41
N ASN A 53 1.62 1.77 12.05
CA ASN A 53 0.16 1.79 12.03
C ASN A 53 -0.43 1.40 10.68
N MET A 54 0.41 1.08 9.71
CA MET A 54 -0.05 0.60 8.41
C MET A 54 0.03 -0.90 8.34
N ARG A 55 -0.97 -1.50 7.70
CA ARG A 55 -1.01 -2.93 7.42
C ARG A 55 -1.18 -3.12 5.93
N VAL A 56 -0.48 -4.08 5.36
CA VAL A 56 -0.66 -4.46 3.97
C VAL A 56 -1.05 -5.93 3.96
N VAL A 57 -2.12 -6.21 3.26
CA VAL A 57 -2.64 -7.58 3.13
C VAL A 57 -2.63 -7.95 1.67
N VAL A 58 -1.96 -9.04 1.32
CA VAL A 58 -1.87 -9.54 -0.06
C VAL A 58 -2.62 -10.86 -0.10
N ASP A 59 -3.72 -10.88 -0.83
CA ASP A 59 -4.57 -12.09 -0.96
C ASP A 59 -4.90 -12.71 0.39
N GLY A 60 -5.24 -11.87 1.37
CA GLY A 60 -5.64 -12.30 2.70
C GLY A 60 -4.50 -12.54 3.68
N ILE A 61 -3.25 -12.35 3.26
CA ILE A 61 -2.08 -12.60 4.11
C ILE A 61 -1.41 -11.28 4.44
N GLY A 62 -1.19 -11.00 5.73
CA GLY A 62 -0.49 -9.80 6.17
C GLY A 62 0.98 -9.85 5.80
N VAL A 63 1.50 -8.76 5.22
CA VAL A 63 2.87 -8.66 4.74
C VAL A 63 3.46 -7.34 5.22
N ARG A 64 4.68 -7.37 5.73
CA ARG A 64 5.39 -6.16 6.13
C ARG A 64 6.66 -5.92 5.33
N GLU A 65 7.15 -6.92 4.60
CA GLU A 65 8.38 -6.80 3.84
C GLU A 65 8.11 -6.13 2.49
N LEU A 66 8.81 -5.02 2.23
CA LEU A 66 8.68 -4.32 0.95
C LEU A 66 9.18 -5.15 -0.22
N GLN A 67 10.02 -6.14 0.05
CA GLN A 67 10.54 -7.02 -1.00
C GLN A 67 9.64 -8.22 -1.29
N HIS A 68 8.49 -8.28 -0.64
CA HIS A 68 7.51 -9.34 -0.90
C HIS A 68 7.11 -9.34 -2.38
N ALA A 69 7.25 -10.49 -3.03
CA ALA A 69 6.95 -10.63 -4.45
C ALA A 69 5.44 -10.60 -4.69
N LEU A 70 5.03 -9.91 -5.75
CA LEU A 70 3.63 -9.79 -6.14
C LEU A 70 3.41 -10.41 -7.51
N GLN A 71 2.21 -10.96 -7.70
CA GLN A 71 1.77 -11.48 -8.98
C GLN A 71 0.79 -10.49 -9.62
N PRO A 72 0.66 -10.48 -10.96
CA PRO A 72 -0.19 -9.48 -11.63
C PRO A 72 -1.65 -9.48 -11.22
N ASP A 73 -2.18 -10.60 -10.74
CA ASP A 73 -3.58 -10.71 -10.34
C ASP A 73 -3.77 -10.70 -8.82
N ASP A 74 -2.72 -10.37 -8.06
CA ASP A 74 -2.85 -10.27 -6.61
C ASP A 74 -3.78 -9.14 -6.22
N PHE A 75 -4.42 -9.30 -5.06
CA PHE A 75 -5.28 -8.27 -4.47
C PHE A 75 -4.56 -7.73 -3.25
N VAL A 76 -4.26 -6.43 -3.28
CA VAL A 76 -3.53 -5.76 -2.19
C VAL A 76 -4.47 -4.82 -1.46
N ALA A 77 -4.52 -4.92 -0.14
CA ALA A 77 -5.27 -4.00 0.69
C ALA A 77 -4.30 -3.24 1.60
N ILE A 78 -4.40 -1.92 1.57
CA ILE A 78 -3.68 -1.07 2.52
C ILE A 78 -4.67 -0.72 3.61
N VAL A 79 -4.32 -0.99 4.86
CA VAL A 79 -5.21 -0.79 6.00
C VAL A 79 -4.49 0.06 7.03
N LEU A 80 -5.19 1.07 7.53
CA LEU A 80 -4.69 1.87 8.66
C LEU A 80 -5.20 1.24 9.94
N ALA A 81 -4.28 0.71 10.74
CA ALA A 81 -4.63 0.14 12.02
C ALA A 81 -4.75 1.25 13.05
N LEU A 82 -5.88 1.30 13.74
CA LEU A 82 -6.07 2.27 14.81
C LEU A 82 -5.31 1.79 16.03
N SER A 83 -4.44 2.65 16.53
CA SER A 83 -3.63 2.33 17.70
C SER A 83 -4.43 2.55 18.97
N GLY A 84 -4.04 1.88 20.01
CA GLY A 84 -4.58 2.08 21.33
C GLY A 84 -6.01 1.63 21.46
N GLY A 85 -6.36 0.86 20.53
CA GLY A 85 -7.71 0.29 20.61
C GLY A 85 -7.86 -0.30 21.94
#